data_8f4bd755c3f75b8a1676ef07ed922142
#
_entry.id   8f4bd755c3f75b8a1676ef07ed922142
#
_cell.length_a   1.000
_cell.length_b   1.000
_cell.length_c   1.000
_cell.angle_alpha   90.00
_cell.angle_beta   90.00
_cell.angle_gamma   90.00
#
_symmetry.space_group_name_H-M   'P 1'
#
loop_
_entity.id
_entity.type
_entity.pdbx_description
1 polymer ?
#
loop_
_entity_poly.entity_id
_entity_poly.type
_entity_poly.pdbx_seq_one_letter_code
_entity_poly.pdbx_strand_id
1 'polypeptide(L)'
;GAQGVDVAIIAIGEDLAASVITTVILKELGLKEIIVRAYTERERQILHLVGATRVVFVEQEMGRRLGKAYSGNAILDYIELSSTHSLVQWEVPESLATSSVAELDVSEAWSLNLFAVKKKAGEKGALNWGKGKEQLNFNPPPEYLLEKGDILILVGKNKDLTRFTEQKKGAFKGFGQKK
;
A
#
# COMPACT_ATOMS: atom_id res chain seq x y z
N GLY A 1 23.63 14.23 -21.45
CA GLY A 1 22.47 14.92 -21.85
C GLY A 1 21.16 14.18 -21.70
N ALA A 2 20.10 14.94 -21.56
CA ALA A 2 18.72 14.41 -21.49
C ALA A 2 18.15 14.07 -22.88
N GLN A 3 18.94 14.23 -23.95
CA GLN A 3 18.54 13.87 -25.30
C GLN A 3 18.44 12.35 -25.45
N GLY A 4 17.28 11.86 -25.92
CA GLY A 4 17.06 10.43 -26.16
C GLY A 4 16.50 9.64 -24.95
N VAL A 5 16.05 10.31 -23.89
CA VAL A 5 15.31 9.65 -22.81
C VAL A 5 13.81 9.91 -23.00
N ASP A 6 12.98 8.92 -22.64
CA ASP A 6 11.52 9.01 -22.81
C ASP A 6 10.84 9.65 -21.61
N VAL A 7 11.40 9.47 -20.41
CA VAL A 7 10.83 9.90 -19.13
C VAL A 7 11.87 10.61 -18.29
N ALA A 8 11.51 11.72 -17.68
CA ALA A 8 12.30 12.39 -16.66
C ALA A 8 11.55 12.46 -15.34
N ILE A 9 12.25 12.20 -14.24
CA ILE A 9 11.72 12.32 -12.89
C ILE A 9 12.48 13.41 -12.15
N ILE A 10 11.78 14.49 -11.76
CA ILE A 10 12.32 15.60 -11.00
C ILE A 10 11.96 15.39 -9.54
N ALA A 11 12.95 15.01 -8.74
CA ALA A 11 12.81 14.76 -7.31
C ALA A 11 13.58 15.80 -6.46
N ILE A 12 13.70 17.02 -6.98
CA ILE A 12 14.29 18.14 -6.25
C ILE A 12 13.45 18.41 -5.00
N GLY A 13 14.11 18.60 -3.86
CA GLY A 13 13.46 18.74 -2.57
C GLY A 13 12.60 20.02 -2.46
N GLU A 14 12.98 20.94 -1.54
CA GLU A 14 12.14 22.11 -1.20
C GLU A 14 12.32 23.31 -2.17
N ASP A 15 13.09 23.15 -3.25
CA ASP A 15 13.33 24.21 -4.24
C ASP A 15 12.33 24.13 -5.40
N LEU A 16 11.20 24.84 -5.24
CA LEU A 16 10.20 24.96 -6.30
C LEU A 16 10.76 25.65 -7.55
N ALA A 17 11.63 26.67 -7.37
CA ALA A 17 12.18 27.42 -8.52
C ALA A 17 13.05 26.49 -9.38
N ALA A 18 13.92 25.68 -8.75
CA ALA A 18 14.72 24.70 -9.48
C ALA A 18 13.84 23.65 -10.17
N SER A 19 12.79 23.19 -9.51
CA SER A 19 11.83 22.24 -10.09
C SER A 19 11.11 22.81 -11.32
N VAL A 20 10.68 24.07 -11.24
CA VAL A 20 10.02 24.79 -12.35
C VAL A 20 10.98 24.96 -13.53
N ILE A 21 12.18 25.49 -13.29
CA ILE A 21 13.19 25.73 -14.33
C ILE A 21 13.55 24.41 -15.02
N THR A 22 13.81 23.36 -14.25
CA THR A 22 14.14 22.04 -14.80
C THR A 22 13.01 21.49 -15.64
N THR A 23 11.74 21.64 -15.20
CA THR A 23 10.56 21.20 -15.94
C THR A 23 10.47 21.91 -17.30
N VAL A 24 10.65 23.24 -17.32
CA VAL A 24 10.64 24.03 -18.56
C VAL A 24 11.72 23.54 -19.53
N ILE A 25 12.96 23.40 -19.05
CA ILE A 25 14.08 22.94 -19.88
C ILE A 25 13.80 21.56 -20.49
N LEU A 26 13.29 20.62 -19.69
CA LEU A 26 13.00 19.27 -20.18
C LEU A 26 11.85 19.26 -21.19
N LYS A 27 10.85 20.12 -21.01
CA LYS A 27 9.78 20.33 -21.98
C LYS A 27 10.30 20.89 -23.31
N GLU A 28 11.19 21.90 -23.25
CA GLU A 28 11.82 22.49 -24.43
C GLU A 28 12.71 21.49 -25.18
N LEU A 29 13.33 20.55 -24.46
CA LEU A 29 14.08 19.43 -25.04
C LEU A 29 13.16 18.36 -25.69
N GLY A 30 11.83 18.51 -25.59
CA GLY A 30 10.88 17.65 -26.25
C GLY A 30 10.57 16.35 -25.50
N LEU A 31 10.85 16.26 -24.20
CA LEU A 31 10.51 15.07 -23.40
C LEU A 31 8.99 14.91 -23.33
N LYS A 32 8.53 13.68 -23.55
CA LYS A 32 7.09 13.34 -23.58
C LYS A 32 6.50 13.14 -22.20
N GLU A 33 7.28 12.63 -21.26
CA GLU A 33 6.84 12.39 -19.90
C GLU A 33 7.79 13.04 -18.89
N ILE A 34 7.25 13.99 -18.12
CA ILE A 34 7.98 14.74 -17.09
C ILE A 34 7.20 14.58 -15.78
N ILE A 35 7.74 13.80 -14.87
CA ILE A 35 7.16 13.54 -13.55
C ILE A 35 7.87 14.41 -12.53
N VAL A 36 7.11 15.18 -11.74
CA VAL A 36 7.69 16.11 -10.77
C VAL A 36 7.10 15.87 -9.39
N ARG A 37 7.94 15.90 -8.37
CA ARG A 37 7.53 15.89 -6.98
C ARG A 37 7.06 17.29 -6.55
N ALA A 38 5.94 17.33 -5.81
CA ALA A 38 5.41 18.54 -5.18
C ALA A 38 5.02 18.28 -3.73
N TYR A 39 4.97 19.34 -2.92
CA TYR A 39 4.53 19.28 -1.52
C TYR A 39 3.12 19.84 -1.34
N THR A 40 2.70 20.77 -2.20
CA THR A 40 1.42 21.48 -2.08
C THR A 40 0.62 21.42 -3.37
N GLU A 41 -0.69 21.53 -3.24
CA GLU A 41 -1.60 21.60 -4.38
C GLU A 41 -1.31 22.81 -5.30
N ARG A 42 -0.84 23.92 -4.71
CA ARG A 42 -0.44 25.12 -5.48
C ARG A 42 0.80 24.84 -6.32
N GLU A 43 1.81 24.16 -5.79
CA GLU A 43 2.97 23.71 -6.57
C GLU A 43 2.56 22.79 -7.70
N ARG A 44 1.64 21.84 -7.46
CA ARG A 44 1.10 20.98 -8.50
C ARG A 44 0.54 21.77 -9.68
N GLN A 45 -0.27 22.79 -9.39
CA GLN A 45 -0.87 23.63 -10.42
C GLN A 45 0.21 24.36 -11.23
N ILE A 46 1.21 24.94 -10.55
CA ILE A 46 2.32 25.63 -11.22
C ILE A 46 3.11 24.65 -12.10
N LEU A 47 3.48 23.50 -11.57
CA LEU A 47 4.27 22.50 -12.30
C LEU A 47 3.54 21.98 -13.54
N HIS A 48 2.23 21.77 -13.47
CA HIS A 48 1.44 21.42 -14.64
C HIS A 48 1.42 22.53 -15.69
N LEU A 49 1.27 23.80 -15.29
CA LEU A 49 1.27 24.94 -16.21
C LEU A 49 2.60 25.06 -16.98
N VAL A 50 3.72 24.74 -16.33
CA VAL A 50 5.05 24.85 -16.96
C VAL A 50 5.45 23.58 -17.73
N GLY A 51 4.65 22.50 -17.66
CA GLY A 51 4.83 21.36 -18.55
C GLY A 51 5.05 20.01 -17.92
N ALA A 52 4.91 19.87 -16.58
CA ALA A 52 4.86 18.57 -15.96
C ALA A 52 3.66 17.76 -16.48
N THR A 53 3.89 16.56 -16.95
CA THR A 53 2.82 15.64 -17.39
C THR A 53 2.18 14.95 -16.21
N ARG A 54 2.97 14.73 -15.13
CA ARG A 54 2.50 14.14 -13.89
C ARG A 54 3.16 14.81 -12.69
N VAL A 55 2.38 15.06 -11.64
CA VAL A 55 2.90 15.57 -10.36
C VAL A 55 2.55 14.57 -9.26
N VAL A 56 3.51 14.27 -8.40
CA VAL A 56 3.39 13.28 -7.32
C VAL A 56 3.66 13.91 -5.96
N PHE A 57 2.86 13.51 -4.96
CA PHE A 57 2.98 13.92 -3.56
C PHE A 57 3.52 12.74 -2.74
N VAL A 58 4.82 12.52 -2.78
CA VAL A 58 5.46 11.32 -2.20
C VAL A 58 5.21 11.22 -0.70
N GLU A 59 5.37 12.31 0.04
CA GLU A 59 5.21 12.34 1.50
C GLU A 59 3.75 12.13 1.90
N GLN A 60 2.83 12.75 1.19
CA GLN A 60 1.40 12.63 1.47
C GLN A 60 0.92 11.20 1.20
N GLU A 61 1.36 10.59 0.10
CA GLU A 61 1.02 9.22 -0.24
C GLU A 61 1.58 8.23 0.78
N MET A 62 2.85 8.40 1.15
CA MET A 62 3.48 7.56 2.17
C MET A 62 2.84 7.76 3.55
N GLY A 63 2.54 9.01 3.94
CA GLY A 63 1.85 9.33 5.18
C GLY A 63 0.47 8.68 5.25
N ARG A 64 -0.30 8.74 4.16
CA ARG A 64 -1.61 8.08 4.06
C ARG A 64 -1.50 6.55 4.19
N ARG A 65 -0.51 5.95 3.52
CA ARG A 65 -0.24 4.51 3.58
C ARG A 65 0.12 4.07 5.00
N LEU A 66 1.05 4.76 5.64
CA LEU A 66 1.44 4.50 7.03
C LEU A 66 0.27 4.73 8.00
N GLY A 67 -0.48 5.83 7.84
CA GLY A 67 -1.64 6.10 8.66
C GLY A 67 -2.68 4.98 8.60
N LYS A 68 -2.95 4.44 7.41
CA LYS A 68 -3.84 3.28 7.23
C LYS A 68 -3.26 2.01 7.91
N ALA A 69 -1.98 1.72 7.72
CA ALA A 69 -1.32 0.56 8.31
C ALA A 69 -1.33 0.61 9.85
N TYR A 70 -1.13 1.80 10.43
CA TYR A 70 -1.09 1.99 11.90
C TYR A 70 -2.43 2.38 12.53
N SER A 71 -3.52 2.48 11.77
CA SER A 71 -4.86 2.80 12.30
C SER A 71 -5.48 1.69 13.17
N GLY A 72 -4.73 0.65 13.48
CA GLY A 72 -5.14 -0.45 14.39
C GLY A 72 -6.05 -1.49 13.72
N ASN A 73 -6.12 -1.56 12.40
CA ASN A 73 -7.00 -2.48 11.67
C ASN A 73 -6.32 -3.79 11.26
N ALA A 74 -5.15 -4.13 11.84
CA ALA A 74 -4.32 -5.26 11.41
C ALA A 74 -3.96 -5.24 9.91
N ILE A 75 -4.17 -4.09 9.24
CA ILE A 75 -3.81 -3.88 7.84
C ILE A 75 -2.33 -3.51 7.82
N LEU A 76 -1.51 -4.38 7.25
CA LEU A 76 -0.06 -4.16 7.12
C LEU A 76 0.27 -3.32 5.88
N ASP A 77 -0.54 -3.45 4.83
CA ASP A 77 -0.35 -2.72 3.59
C ASP A 77 -1.68 -2.51 2.86
N TYR A 78 -1.71 -1.48 2.02
CA TYR A 78 -2.90 -1.06 1.30
C TYR A 78 -2.50 -0.55 -0.09
N ILE A 79 -3.05 -1.17 -1.12
CA ILE A 79 -2.84 -0.77 -2.52
C ILE A 79 -4.20 -0.41 -3.11
N GLU A 80 -4.35 0.83 -3.52
CA GLU A 80 -5.55 1.29 -4.23
C GLU A 80 -5.52 0.81 -5.67
N LEU A 81 -6.50 0.00 -6.07
CA LEU A 81 -6.66 -0.49 -7.44
C LEU A 81 -7.54 0.45 -8.26
N SER A 82 -8.50 1.08 -7.61
CA SER A 82 -9.37 2.13 -8.17
C SER A 82 -9.94 2.96 -7.03
N SER A 83 -10.71 4.01 -7.34
CA SER A 83 -11.42 4.82 -6.34
C SER A 83 -12.35 4.02 -5.42
N THR A 84 -12.76 2.81 -5.82
CA THR A 84 -13.73 1.98 -5.10
C THR A 84 -13.21 0.63 -4.65
N HIS A 85 -12.08 0.17 -5.18
CA HIS A 85 -11.51 -1.16 -4.91
C HIS A 85 -10.05 -1.06 -4.48
N SER A 86 -9.68 -1.94 -3.56
CA SER A 86 -8.31 -2.02 -3.05
C SER A 86 -7.87 -3.47 -2.82
N LEU A 87 -6.55 -3.64 -2.74
CA LEU A 87 -5.91 -4.82 -2.20
C LEU A 87 -5.36 -4.46 -0.82
N VAL A 88 -5.61 -5.32 0.16
CA VAL A 88 -5.06 -5.14 1.52
C VAL A 88 -4.28 -6.38 1.94
N GLN A 89 -3.22 -6.16 2.70
CA GLN A 89 -2.53 -7.19 3.46
C GLN A 89 -3.00 -7.10 4.91
N TRP A 90 -3.68 -8.15 5.38
CA TRP A 90 -4.28 -8.18 6.71
C TRP A 90 -3.71 -9.33 7.54
N GLU A 91 -3.19 -9.03 8.73
CA GLU A 91 -2.62 -10.03 9.63
C GLU A 91 -3.70 -10.82 10.37
N VAL A 92 -3.61 -12.14 10.32
CA VAL A 92 -4.54 -13.07 10.99
C VAL A 92 -4.35 -12.94 12.52
N PRO A 93 -5.40 -12.51 13.25
CA PRO A 93 -5.34 -12.41 14.71
C PRO A 93 -5.39 -13.80 15.36
N GLU A 94 -5.02 -13.87 16.64
CA GLU A 94 -5.08 -15.09 17.47
C GLU A 94 -6.45 -15.78 17.42
N SER A 95 -7.53 -15.00 17.39
CA SER A 95 -8.90 -15.51 17.41
C SER A 95 -9.30 -16.29 16.17
N LEU A 96 -8.57 -16.15 15.08
CA LEU A 96 -8.77 -16.87 13.83
C LEU A 96 -7.68 -17.89 13.54
N ALA A 97 -6.72 -18.05 14.45
CA ALA A 97 -5.74 -19.12 14.36
C ALA A 97 -6.47 -20.47 14.42
N THR A 98 -6.11 -21.39 13.53
CA THR A 98 -6.72 -22.70 13.32
C THR A 98 -8.07 -22.73 12.57
N SER A 99 -8.64 -21.57 12.21
CA SER A 99 -9.79 -21.54 11.31
C SER A 99 -9.34 -21.90 9.89
N SER A 100 -10.20 -22.60 9.16
CA SER A 100 -9.96 -22.86 7.73
C SER A 100 -10.35 -21.65 6.87
N VAL A 101 -9.84 -21.62 5.65
CA VAL A 101 -10.24 -20.60 4.66
C VAL A 101 -11.74 -20.67 4.38
N ALA A 102 -12.32 -21.87 4.35
CA ALA A 102 -13.77 -22.07 4.19
C ALA A 102 -14.56 -21.42 5.34
N GLU A 103 -14.13 -21.59 6.60
CA GLU A 103 -14.79 -21.01 7.76
C GLU A 103 -14.69 -19.48 7.81
N LEU A 104 -13.66 -18.92 7.20
CA LEU A 104 -13.50 -17.46 7.09
C LEU A 104 -14.53 -16.85 6.14
N ASP A 105 -14.97 -17.62 5.13
CA ASP A 105 -16.04 -17.31 4.18
C ASP A 105 -15.96 -15.88 3.59
N VAL A 106 -14.75 -15.50 3.18
CA VAL A 106 -14.50 -14.11 2.70
C VAL A 106 -15.28 -13.78 1.43
N SER A 107 -15.60 -14.79 0.62
CA SER A 107 -16.28 -14.60 -0.65
C SER A 107 -17.78 -14.35 -0.49
N GLU A 108 -18.51 -15.25 0.15
CA GLU A 108 -19.97 -15.17 0.26
C GLU A 108 -20.41 -14.19 1.35
N ALA A 109 -19.84 -14.31 2.55
CA ALA A 109 -20.25 -13.45 3.66
C ALA A 109 -19.78 -12.00 3.52
N TRP A 110 -18.63 -11.75 2.85
CA TRP A 110 -17.98 -10.45 2.83
C TRP A 110 -17.83 -9.83 1.44
N SER A 111 -18.13 -10.56 0.39
CA SER A 111 -17.93 -10.12 -1.01
C SER A 111 -16.47 -9.70 -1.29
N LEU A 112 -15.52 -10.40 -0.67
CA LEU A 112 -14.08 -10.20 -0.83
C LEU A 112 -13.47 -11.41 -1.55
N ASN A 113 -12.30 -11.19 -2.15
CA ASN A 113 -11.52 -12.24 -2.78
C ASN A 113 -10.25 -12.48 -1.96
N LEU A 114 -10.01 -13.70 -1.49
CA LEU A 114 -8.74 -14.11 -0.92
C LEU A 114 -7.79 -14.50 -2.06
N PHE A 115 -6.84 -13.62 -2.35
CA PHE A 115 -5.89 -13.82 -3.43
C PHE A 115 -4.74 -14.74 -3.03
N ALA A 116 -4.21 -14.58 -1.83
CA ALA A 116 -3.12 -15.40 -1.30
C ALA A 116 -3.06 -15.35 0.23
N VAL A 117 -2.42 -16.36 0.81
CA VAL A 117 -1.93 -16.34 2.19
C VAL A 117 -0.41 -16.31 2.17
N LYS A 118 0.16 -15.33 2.87
CA LYS A 118 1.60 -15.18 3.06
C LYS A 118 1.94 -15.64 4.48
N LYS A 119 2.83 -16.65 4.59
CA LYS A 119 3.34 -17.07 5.89
C LYS A 119 4.24 -15.99 6.48
N LYS A 120 4.06 -15.70 7.78
CA LYS A 120 4.99 -14.86 8.51
C LYS A 120 6.35 -15.55 8.55
N ALA A 121 7.39 -14.90 8.05
CA ALA A 121 8.76 -15.40 8.19
C ALA A 121 9.06 -15.56 9.68
N GLY A 122 9.42 -16.77 10.12
CA GLY A 122 9.67 -17.06 11.53
C GLY A 122 10.68 -16.06 12.12
N GLU A 123 10.48 -15.70 13.38
CA GLU A 123 11.32 -14.79 14.17
C GLU A 123 12.76 -15.29 14.28
N LYS A 124 13.56 -15.10 13.25
CA LYS A 124 15.02 -15.18 13.32
C LYS A 124 15.61 -13.83 12.92
N GLY A 125 15.66 -12.95 13.91
CA GLY A 125 16.50 -11.76 13.93
C GLY A 125 16.00 -10.56 13.15
N ALA A 126 15.70 -9.50 13.87
CA ALA A 126 15.31 -8.17 13.38
C ALA A 126 16.33 -7.46 12.45
N LEU A 127 17.38 -8.16 12.00
CA LEU A 127 18.48 -7.64 11.17
C LEU A 127 18.61 -8.35 9.80
N ASN A 128 17.73 -9.30 9.45
CA ASN A 128 17.75 -9.96 8.15
C ASN A 128 16.69 -9.35 7.19
N TRP A 129 16.91 -8.13 6.80
CA TRP A 129 16.18 -7.52 5.70
C TRP A 129 16.48 -8.31 4.41
N GLY A 130 15.54 -9.16 3.98
CA GLY A 130 15.56 -9.79 2.65
C GLY A 130 16.00 -11.25 2.56
N LYS A 131 16.13 -12.05 3.64
CA LYS A 131 16.57 -13.46 3.56
C LYS A 131 15.63 -14.51 4.18
N GLY A 132 14.40 -14.18 4.58
CA GLY A 132 13.37 -15.18 4.82
C GLY A 132 12.72 -15.52 3.48
N LYS A 133 12.65 -16.79 3.07
CA LYS A 133 11.79 -17.19 1.96
C LYS A 133 10.35 -16.91 2.37
N GLU A 134 9.81 -15.78 1.92
CA GLU A 134 8.38 -15.50 2.04
C GLU A 134 7.64 -16.58 1.27
N GLN A 135 6.84 -17.37 1.97
CA GLN A 135 6.04 -18.41 1.35
C GLN A 135 4.67 -17.81 1.05
N LEU A 136 4.41 -17.50 -0.23
CA LEU A 136 3.10 -17.10 -0.73
C LEU A 136 2.37 -18.33 -1.24
N ASN A 137 1.20 -18.61 -0.67
CA ASN A 137 0.26 -19.62 -1.15
C ASN A 137 -0.88 -18.91 -1.88
N PHE A 138 -0.86 -18.97 -3.21
CA PHE A 138 -1.91 -18.40 -4.06
C PHE A 138 -3.10 -19.34 -4.13
N ASN A 139 -4.32 -18.77 -4.07
CA ASN A 139 -5.57 -19.53 -4.10
C ASN A 139 -5.55 -20.70 -3.11
N PRO A 140 -5.36 -20.44 -1.80
CA PRO A 140 -5.31 -21.51 -0.81
C PRO A 140 -6.59 -22.34 -0.87
N PRO A 141 -6.50 -23.68 -0.75
CA PRO A 141 -7.68 -24.54 -0.78
C PRO A 141 -8.60 -24.27 0.42
N PRO A 142 -9.89 -24.60 0.36
CA PRO A 142 -10.86 -24.33 1.42
C PRO A 142 -10.47 -24.87 2.79
N GLU A 143 -9.81 -26.03 2.83
CA GLU A 143 -9.31 -26.69 4.04
C GLU A 143 -7.99 -26.14 4.58
N TYR A 144 -7.39 -25.14 3.92
CA TYR A 144 -6.15 -24.53 4.41
C TYR A 144 -6.37 -23.89 5.77
N LEU A 145 -5.60 -24.32 6.77
CA LEU A 145 -5.67 -23.80 8.13
C LEU A 145 -4.79 -22.56 8.28
N LEU A 146 -5.39 -21.50 8.79
CA LEU A 146 -4.72 -20.24 9.08
C LEU A 146 -3.94 -20.35 10.40
N GLU A 147 -2.78 -19.73 10.44
CA GLU A 147 -1.96 -19.61 11.63
C GLU A 147 -1.93 -18.14 12.09
N LYS A 148 -1.70 -17.94 13.40
CA LYS A 148 -1.49 -16.60 13.95
C LYS A 148 -0.35 -15.89 13.23
N GLY A 149 -0.61 -14.67 12.79
CA GLY A 149 0.39 -13.86 12.10
C GLY A 149 0.55 -14.19 10.61
N ASP A 150 -0.20 -15.15 10.06
CA ASP A 150 -0.35 -15.27 8.61
C ASP A 150 -0.91 -13.97 8.05
N ILE A 151 -0.54 -13.62 6.83
CA ILE A 151 -1.02 -12.40 6.18
C ILE A 151 -1.93 -12.79 5.03
N LEU A 152 -3.20 -12.40 5.13
CA LEU A 152 -4.17 -12.57 4.05
C LEU A 152 -4.02 -11.42 3.06
N ILE A 153 -3.94 -11.74 1.77
CA ILE A 153 -4.02 -10.76 0.68
C ILE A 153 -5.45 -10.77 0.17
N LEU A 154 -6.21 -9.74 0.55
CA LEU A 154 -7.63 -9.61 0.26
C LEU A 154 -7.84 -8.52 -0.79
N VAL A 155 -8.75 -8.77 -1.72
CA VAL A 155 -9.16 -7.83 -2.77
C VAL A 155 -10.66 -7.64 -2.73
N GLY A 156 -11.12 -6.39 -2.82
CA GLY A 156 -12.55 -6.10 -2.86
C GLY A 156 -12.86 -4.61 -2.78
N LYS A 157 -14.15 -4.30 -2.60
CA LYS A 157 -14.60 -2.92 -2.43
C LYS A 157 -14.09 -2.35 -1.10
N ASN A 158 -13.71 -1.09 -1.11
CA ASN A 158 -13.19 -0.40 0.08
C ASN A 158 -14.11 -0.53 1.30
N LYS A 159 -15.43 -0.40 1.11
CA LYS A 159 -16.43 -0.55 2.17
C LYS A 159 -16.47 -1.96 2.79
N ASP A 160 -16.33 -2.99 1.94
CA ASP A 160 -16.40 -4.39 2.37
C ASP A 160 -15.11 -4.81 3.08
N LEU A 161 -13.95 -4.34 2.60
CA LEU A 161 -12.66 -4.48 3.28
C LEU A 161 -12.66 -3.85 4.67
N THR A 162 -13.18 -2.61 4.78
CA THR A 162 -13.29 -1.92 6.08
C THR A 162 -14.19 -2.70 7.04
N ARG A 163 -15.38 -3.11 6.58
CA ARG A 163 -16.32 -3.90 7.40
C ARG A 163 -15.69 -5.21 7.88
N PHE A 164 -15.00 -5.94 7.01
CA PHE A 164 -14.32 -7.18 7.36
C PHE A 164 -13.25 -6.96 8.43
N THR A 165 -12.34 -6.03 8.19
CA THR A 165 -11.20 -5.77 9.08
C THR A 165 -11.62 -5.23 10.43
N GLU A 166 -12.71 -4.46 10.51
CA GLU A 166 -13.26 -3.96 11.77
C GLU A 166 -13.97 -5.04 12.58
N GLN A 167 -14.78 -5.87 11.97
CA GLN A 167 -15.52 -6.93 12.67
C GLN A 167 -14.63 -8.08 13.11
N LYS A 168 -13.62 -8.43 12.34
CA LYS A 168 -12.66 -9.49 12.68
C LYS A 168 -11.56 -9.01 13.65
N LYS A 169 -11.57 -7.73 14.03
CA LYS A 169 -10.70 -7.13 15.07
C LYS A 169 -10.85 -7.72 16.48
N GLY A 170 -11.84 -8.50 16.78
CA GLY A 170 -12.33 -8.88 18.11
C GLY A 170 -11.31 -9.43 19.11
N ALA A 171 -9.99 -9.30 18.88
CA ALA A 171 -8.95 -9.75 19.79
C ALA A 171 -7.72 -8.82 19.92
N PHE A 172 -7.67 -7.67 19.26
CA PHE A 172 -6.55 -6.75 19.47
C PHE A 172 -6.85 -5.75 20.60
N LYS A 173 -6.69 -6.20 21.86
CA LYS A 173 -6.55 -5.27 22.99
C LYS A 173 -5.26 -4.50 22.81
N GLY A 174 -5.40 -3.19 22.59
CA GLY A 174 -4.34 -2.28 22.19
C GLY A 174 -3.07 -2.34 23.02
N PHE A 175 -1.96 -2.18 22.36
CA PHE A 175 -0.77 -1.58 22.95
C PHE A 175 -1.12 -0.12 23.30
N GLY A 176 -1.25 0.20 24.59
CA GLY A 176 -1.38 1.58 25.02
C GLY A 176 -2.37 1.86 26.16
N GLN A 177 -2.37 1.06 27.22
CA GLN A 177 -2.73 1.55 28.55
C GLN A 177 -1.75 0.98 29.57
N LYS A 178 -0.63 1.62 29.78
CA LYS A 178 0.04 1.63 31.08
C LYS A 178 -0.27 2.97 31.74
N LYS A 179 -0.96 2.85 32.89
CA LYS A 179 -1.12 3.92 33.86
C LYS A 179 0.24 4.48 34.28
#